data_504ba0ce5f9967c73c873af9f0470406
#
_entry.id   504ba0ce5f9967c73c873af9f0470406
#
_cell.length_a   1.000
_cell.length_b   1.000
_cell.length_c   1.000
_cell.angle_alpha   90.00
_cell.angle_beta   90.00
_cell.angle_gamma   90.00
#
_symmetry.space_group_name_H-M   'P 1'
#
loop_
_entity.id
_entity.type
_entity.pdbx_description
1 polymer ?
#
loop_
_entity_poly.entity_id
_entity_poly.type
_entity_poly.pdbx_seq_one_letter_code
_entity_poly.pdbx_strand_id
1 'polypeptide(L)'
;MKKIDLVILAGGLGSRLGSYTLTKPKPLIKINGKFFLEILIREFAKYNFENIYILAGFKGNQIYRLFNNKIYNFSKIKCVIEKKRLGTWGAIKNIKKIIKNDFILSNADSIIDTNFHNLIFKNKTKNTDIDMILVKNLNYKSNLTLTGLNMINNKVFFSKKSAYMNGGVYLVNKKLLDDSKYNNAKSIENDVLPNLIKHKKVGGIKSNNFFLDIGTPKNLIFAKKKLLSKLKKPAIFLDRDGVINHDNGYTFKWKKFKFKNFVEKALRYIVKKNYLIFIITNQAGIAKGYFKENDFHILHKKIKTHLAKKNVYFNDVKYCPYHPKAIIKKYKKITHYRKPGNLMLKEIIKEWDIDIKKSIMIGDKASDESAAKKSKIYYEYDFDNLYKQIKLFVKKN
;
A
#
# COMPACT_ATOMS: atom_id res chain seq x y z
N MET A 1 13.05 9.50 7.22
CA MET A 1 12.68 8.18 6.66
C MET A 1 13.28 8.08 5.28
N LYS A 2 13.99 6.99 4.95
CA LYS A 2 14.38 6.74 3.55
C LYS A 2 13.09 6.53 2.77
N LYS A 3 12.88 7.35 1.76
CA LYS A 3 11.78 7.17 0.81
C LYS A 3 12.09 5.91 0.01
N ILE A 4 11.12 5.01 -0.10
CA ILE A 4 11.24 3.74 -0.80
C ILE A 4 10.43 3.80 -2.07
N ASP A 5 11.04 3.40 -3.17
CA ASP A 5 10.37 3.23 -4.45
C ASP A 5 9.82 1.80 -4.60
N LEU A 6 8.75 1.65 -5.36
CA LEU A 6 8.25 0.37 -5.83
C LEU A 6 8.64 0.18 -7.29
N VAL A 7 9.14 -0.99 -7.63
CA VAL A 7 9.44 -1.41 -9.01
C VAL A 7 8.58 -2.62 -9.36
N ILE A 8 7.80 -2.54 -10.45
CA ILE A 8 6.91 -3.61 -10.90
C ILE A 8 7.42 -4.17 -12.22
N LEU A 9 7.71 -5.47 -12.27
CA LEU A 9 8.18 -6.19 -13.45
C LEU A 9 7.00 -6.61 -14.33
N ALA A 10 6.74 -5.87 -15.41
CA ALA A 10 5.62 -6.06 -16.32
C ALA A 10 6.05 -6.44 -17.75
N GLY A 11 7.26 -7.01 -17.92
CA GLY A 11 7.85 -7.32 -19.24
C GLY A 11 7.52 -8.70 -19.80
N GLY A 12 6.91 -9.61 -19.04
CA GLY A 12 6.69 -11.01 -19.40
C GLY A 12 5.66 -11.22 -20.53
N LEU A 13 5.89 -12.25 -21.38
CA LEU A 13 4.99 -12.62 -22.48
C LEU A 13 3.63 -13.19 -22.03
N GLY A 14 3.61 -13.88 -20.89
CA GLY A 14 2.39 -14.50 -20.37
C GLY A 14 1.90 -15.72 -21.20
N SER A 15 2.79 -16.39 -21.91
CA SER A 15 2.48 -17.47 -22.89
C SER A 15 1.56 -18.57 -22.39
N ARG A 16 1.61 -18.91 -21.09
CA ARG A 16 0.77 -19.93 -20.46
C ARG A 16 -0.74 -19.60 -20.45
N LEU A 17 -1.11 -18.35 -20.72
CA LEU A 17 -2.50 -17.91 -20.79
C LEU A 17 -3.08 -17.94 -22.21
N GLY A 18 -2.30 -18.37 -23.21
CA GLY A 18 -2.76 -18.54 -24.58
C GLY A 18 -3.44 -17.29 -25.15
N SER A 19 -4.68 -17.42 -25.61
CA SER A 19 -5.44 -16.35 -26.25
C SER A 19 -5.59 -15.07 -25.40
N TYR A 20 -5.58 -15.17 -24.08
CA TYR A 20 -5.69 -13.98 -23.21
C TYR A 20 -4.56 -12.98 -23.36
N THR A 21 -3.39 -13.41 -23.84
CA THR A 21 -2.18 -12.58 -23.91
C THR A 21 -1.69 -12.32 -25.35
N LEU A 22 -2.39 -12.79 -26.36
CA LEU A 22 -2.02 -12.54 -27.78
C LEU A 22 -2.01 -11.04 -28.12
N THR A 23 -3.02 -10.30 -27.70
CA THR A 23 -3.21 -8.90 -28.07
C THR A 23 -2.83 -7.90 -26.98
N LYS A 24 -2.65 -8.33 -25.74
CA LYS A 24 -2.37 -7.47 -24.57
C LYS A 24 -1.40 -8.13 -23.61
N PRO A 25 -0.58 -7.35 -22.87
CA PRO A 25 0.30 -7.90 -21.85
C PRO A 25 -0.52 -8.45 -20.68
N LYS A 26 -0.01 -9.52 -20.06
CA LYS A 26 -0.67 -10.24 -18.94
C LYS A 26 -1.19 -9.32 -17.83
N PRO A 27 -0.45 -8.29 -17.37
CA PRO A 27 -0.94 -7.38 -16.32
C PRO A 27 -2.16 -6.54 -16.72
N LEU A 28 -2.49 -6.45 -18.01
CA LEU A 28 -3.68 -5.75 -18.52
C LEU A 28 -4.91 -6.67 -18.69
N ILE A 29 -4.85 -7.90 -18.20
CA ILE A 29 -6.06 -8.75 -18.12
C ILE A 29 -7.03 -8.12 -17.12
N LYS A 30 -8.30 -8.02 -17.50
CA LYS A 30 -9.35 -7.44 -16.64
C LYS A 30 -9.89 -8.48 -15.65
N ILE A 31 -9.97 -8.06 -14.39
CA ILE A 31 -10.64 -8.73 -13.29
C ILE A 31 -11.80 -7.84 -12.86
N ASN A 32 -13.03 -8.28 -13.11
CA ASN A 32 -14.24 -7.53 -12.78
C ASN A 32 -14.18 -6.04 -13.22
N GLY A 33 -13.81 -5.82 -14.50
CA GLY A 33 -13.74 -4.49 -15.11
C GLY A 33 -12.44 -3.71 -14.88
N LYS A 34 -11.64 -4.01 -13.85
CA LYS A 34 -10.35 -3.36 -13.55
C LYS A 34 -9.17 -4.16 -14.11
N PHE A 35 -8.12 -3.50 -14.61
CA PHE A 35 -6.88 -4.20 -14.97
C PHE A 35 -6.22 -4.79 -13.73
N PHE A 36 -5.64 -6.02 -13.86
CA PHE A 36 -4.93 -6.64 -12.75
C PHE A 36 -3.78 -5.76 -12.23
N LEU A 37 -3.04 -5.12 -13.14
CA LEU A 37 -1.99 -4.15 -12.78
C LEU A 37 -2.54 -2.98 -11.97
N GLU A 38 -3.73 -2.48 -12.28
CA GLU A 38 -4.37 -1.43 -11.50
C GLU A 38 -4.69 -1.90 -10.08
N ILE A 39 -5.23 -3.11 -9.94
CA ILE A 39 -5.52 -3.72 -8.63
C ILE A 39 -4.22 -3.85 -7.83
N LEU A 40 -3.16 -4.35 -8.44
CA LEU A 40 -1.84 -4.48 -7.82
C LEU A 40 -1.26 -3.14 -7.36
N ILE A 41 -1.32 -2.12 -8.23
CA ILE A 41 -0.86 -0.75 -7.90
C ILE A 41 -1.65 -0.20 -6.71
N ARG A 42 -2.97 -0.38 -6.68
CA ARG A 42 -3.83 0.07 -5.56
C ARG A 42 -3.44 -0.60 -4.25
N GLU A 43 -3.14 -1.90 -4.28
CA GLU A 43 -2.70 -2.64 -3.08
C GLU A 43 -1.37 -2.09 -2.54
N PHE A 44 -0.39 -1.87 -3.41
CA PHE A 44 0.88 -1.27 -3.00
C PHE A 44 0.74 0.19 -2.57
N ALA A 45 -0.09 0.97 -3.24
CA ALA A 45 -0.30 2.38 -2.91
C ALA A 45 -0.88 2.61 -1.50
N LYS A 46 -1.40 1.56 -0.85
CA LYS A 46 -1.76 1.58 0.58
C LYS A 46 -0.54 1.80 1.50
N TYR A 47 0.70 1.69 0.99
CA TYR A 47 1.95 1.68 1.79
C TYR A 47 2.89 2.86 1.52
N ASN A 48 2.43 3.96 0.94
CA ASN A 48 3.12 5.25 0.82
C ASN A 48 4.52 5.17 0.16
N PHE A 49 4.60 4.59 -1.04
CA PHE A 49 5.80 4.64 -1.87
C PHE A 49 6.03 6.04 -2.45
N GLU A 50 7.28 6.43 -2.68
CA GLU A 50 7.60 7.71 -3.32
C GLU A 50 7.24 7.70 -4.80
N ASN A 51 7.77 6.73 -5.54
CA ASN A 51 7.44 6.49 -6.93
C ASN A 51 7.10 5.01 -7.14
N ILE A 52 6.31 4.75 -8.18
CA ILE A 52 6.05 3.42 -8.69
C ILE A 52 6.62 3.35 -10.11
N TYR A 53 7.69 2.60 -10.28
CA TYR A 53 8.28 2.33 -11.59
C TYR A 53 7.69 1.05 -12.17
N ILE A 54 7.14 1.11 -13.39
CA ILE A 54 6.64 -0.06 -14.10
C ILE A 54 7.59 -0.36 -15.26
N LEU A 55 8.29 -1.50 -15.19
CA LEU A 55 9.20 -1.95 -16.23
C LEU A 55 8.41 -2.78 -17.23
N ALA A 56 8.06 -2.16 -18.35
CA ALA A 56 7.16 -2.71 -19.35
C ALA A 56 7.95 -3.20 -20.58
N GLY A 57 7.82 -4.48 -20.88
CA GLY A 57 8.43 -5.11 -22.06
C GLY A 57 7.41 -5.43 -23.14
N PHE A 58 6.92 -6.66 -23.21
CA PHE A 58 5.96 -7.10 -24.22
C PHE A 58 4.73 -6.15 -24.27
N LYS A 59 4.50 -5.55 -25.45
CA LYS A 59 3.42 -4.57 -25.66
C LYS A 59 3.39 -3.44 -24.62
N GLY A 60 4.55 -3.03 -24.11
CA GLY A 60 4.72 -2.05 -23.04
C GLY A 60 4.08 -0.70 -23.34
N ASN A 61 3.93 -0.30 -24.59
CA ASN A 61 3.23 0.92 -25.00
C ASN A 61 1.77 0.97 -24.51
N GLN A 62 1.08 -0.19 -24.37
CA GLN A 62 -0.28 -0.22 -23.82
C GLN A 62 -0.27 0.11 -22.33
N ILE A 63 0.71 -0.41 -21.58
CA ILE A 63 0.89 -0.08 -20.15
C ILE A 63 1.26 1.40 -19.99
N TYR A 64 2.19 1.90 -20.81
CA TYR A 64 2.62 3.29 -20.78
C TYR A 64 1.44 4.27 -20.98
N ARG A 65 0.62 4.07 -22.01
CA ARG A 65 -0.55 4.92 -22.29
C ARG A 65 -1.57 4.93 -21.15
N LEU A 66 -1.72 3.80 -20.44
CA LEU A 66 -2.71 3.66 -19.38
C LEU A 66 -2.23 4.18 -18.03
N PHE A 67 -0.93 4.10 -17.72
CA PHE A 67 -0.45 4.32 -16.35
C PHE A 67 0.61 5.41 -16.21
N ASN A 68 1.36 5.76 -17.24
CA ASN A 68 2.45 6.72 -17.10
C ASN A 68 1.95 8.09 -16.62
N ASN A 69 2.68 8.70 -15.71
CA ASN A 69 2.38 9.97 -15.04
C ASN A 69 1.10 9.99 -14.18
N LYS A 70 0.37 8.89 -14.04
CA LYS A 70 -0.73 8.82 -13.09
C LYS A 70 -0.22 8.87 -11.65
N ILE A 71 -1.10 9.33 -10.75
CA ILE A 71 -0.85 9.38 -9.33
C ILE A 71 -1.87 8.45 -8.65
N TYR A 72 -1.37 7.52 -7.84
CA TYR A 72 -2.19 6.71 -6.96
C TYR A 72 -1.81 7.03 -5.52
N ASN A 73 -2.77 7.51 -4.76
CA ASN A 73 -2.57 8.12 -3.44
C ASN A 73 -1.54 9.26 -3.52
N PHE A 74 -0.31 9.04 -3.14
CA PHE A 74 0.77 10.05 -3.21
C PHE A 74 1.94 9.58 -4.07
N SER A 75 1.82 8.40 -4.67
CA SER A 75 2.88 7.77 -5.47
C SER A 75 2.70 8.12 -6.95
N LYS A 76 3.72 8.70 -7.55
CA LYS A 76 3.74 8.97 -8.99
C LYS A 76 4.19 7.73 -9.76
N ILE A 77 3.42 7.35 -10.78
CA ILE A 77 3.78 6.24 -11.66
C ILE A 77 4.69 6.74 -12.78
N LYS A 78 5.75 6.00 -13.03
CA LYS A 78 6.67 6.18 -14.15
C LYS A 78 6.86 4.85 -14.88
N CYS A 79 6.44 4.80 -16.15
CA CYS A 79 6.63 3.60 -16.96
C CYS A 79 7.96 3.69 -17.73
N VAL A 80 8.75 2.64 -17.64
CA VAL A 80 10.00 2.46 -18.40
C VAL A 80 9.79 1.32 -19.39
N ILE A 81 9.86 1.65 -20.69
CA ILE A 81 9.67 0.67 -21.78
C ILE A 81 11.03 0.06 -22.13
N GLU A 82 11.10 -1.25 -22.15
CA GLU A 82 12.28 -1.98 -22.62
C GLU A 82 12.35 -1.94 -24.15
N LYS A 83 13.44 -1.41 -24.71
CA LYS A 83 13.69 -1.41 -26.16
C LYS A 83 14.03 -2.82 -26.71
N LYS A 84 14.64 -3.66 -25.86
CA LYS A 84 15.02 -5.04 -26.17
C LYS A 84 14.63 -5.91 -24.97
N ARG A 85 14.40 -7.18 -25.19
CA ARG A 85 14.08 -8.15 -24.13
C ARG A 85 15.32 -8.44 -23.28
N LEU A 86 15.37 -7.87 -22.09
CA LEU A 86 16.54 -7.94 -21.20
C LEU A 86 16.42 -9.04 -20.13
N GLY A 87 15.22 -9.63 -19.97
CA GLY A 87 14.92 -10.49 -18.84
C GLY A 87 14.65 -9.67 -17.55
N THR A 88 14.24 -10.36 -16.47
CA THR A 88 13.82 -9.69 -15.24
C THR A 88 14.97 -8.90 -14.58
N TRP A 89 16.18 -9.47 -14.54
CA TRP A 89 17.34 -8.77 -13.95
C TRP A 89 17.85 -7.64 -14.83
N GLY A 90 17.93 -7.82 -16.13
CA GLY A 90 18.33 -6.78 -17.06
C GLY A 90 17.40 -5.56 -17.05
N ALA A 91 16.08 -5.81 -16.93
CA ALA A 91 15.09 -4.76 -16.76
C ALA A 91 15.36 -3.93 -15.49
N ILE A 92 15.66 -4.58 -14.37
CA ILE A 92 15.98 -3.92 -13.10
C ILE A 92 17.27 -3.10 -13.23
N LYS A 93 18.30 -3.62 -13.88
CA LYS A 93 19.56 -2.90 -14.12
C LYS A 93 19.36 -1.63 -14.93
N ASN A 94 18.41 -1.59 -15.87
CA ASN A 94 18.12 -0.40 -16.67
C ASN A 94 17.70 0.82 -15.83
N ILE A 95 17.13 0.59 -14.66
CA ILE A 95 16.71 1.67 -13.76
C ILE A 95 17.74 1.99 -12.67
N LYS A 96 18.92 1.39 -12.69
CA LYS A 96 19.99 1.60 -11.71
C LYS A 96 20.30 3.08 -11.45
N LYS A 97 20.36 3.89 -12.52
CA LYS A 97 20.62 5.34 -12.42
C LYS A 97 19.46 6.14 -11.82
N ILE A 98 18.23 5.62 -11.90
CA ILE A 98 17.03 6.28 -11.44
C ILE A 98 16.76 5.99 -9.96
N ILE A 99 17.00 4.74 -9.53
CA ILE A 99 16.81 4.28 -8.15
C ILE A 99 17.92 4.81 -7.26
N LYS A 100 17.53 5.56 -6.23
CA LYS A 100 18.49 6.20 -5.29
C LYS A 100 18.72 5.39 -4.02
N ASN A 101 17.77 4.60 -3.61
CA ASN A 101 17.76 3.85 -2.34
C ASN A 101 17.40 2.38 -2.58
N ASP A 102 17.40 1.59 -1.51
CA ASP A 102 16.78 0.26 -1.54
C ASP A 102 15.32 0.40 -1.95
N PHE A 103 14.79 -0.60 -2.62
CA PHE A 103 13.46 -0.53 -3.24
C PHE A 103 12.70 -1.84 -3.09
N ILE A 104 11.38 -1.75 -3.14
CA ILE A 104 10.53 -2.94 -3.27
C ILE A 104 10.45 -3.31 -4.75
N LEU A 105 10.69 -4.57 -5.05
CA LEU A 105 10.48 -5.18 -6.35
C LEU A 105 9.29 -6.12 -6.29
N SER A 106 8.42 -6.08 -7.29
CA SER A 106 7.27 -6.97 -7.39
C SER A 106 7.07 -7.48 -8.81
N ASN A 107 6.66 -8.73 -8.94
CA ASN A 107 6.15 -9.26 -10.19
C ASN A 107 4.77 -8.64 -10.48
N ALA A 108 4.46 -8.36 -11.76
CA ALA A 108 3.19 -7.75 -12.17
C ALA A 108 2.03 -8.74 -12.33
N ASP A 109 2.25 -10.01 -12.05
CA ASP A 109 1.28 -11.09 -12.25
C ASP A 109 0.88 -11.82 -10.97
N SER A 110 1.42 -11.39 -9.83
CA SER A 110 1.17 -11.97 -8.53
C SER A 110 0.72 -10.92 -7.53
N ILE A 111 -0.17 -11.29 -6.62
CA ILE A 111 -0.66 -10.42 -5.56
C ILE A 111 -0.65 -11.15 -4.21
N ILE A 112 -0.23 -10.46 -3.17
CA ILE A 112 -0.13 -10.98 -1.81
C ILE A 112 -0.87 -10.03 -0.87
N ASP A 113 -1.79 -10.58 -0.08
CA ASP A 113 -2.34 -9.85 1.05
C ASP A 113 -1.39 -9.94 2.25
N THR A 114 -0.48 -8.98 2.36
CA THR A 114 0.49 -8.94 3.47
C THR A 114 0.74 -7.51 3.94
N ASN A 115 1.31 -7.39 5.13
CA ASN A 115 1.77 -6.11 5.63
C ASN A 115 3.19 -5.82 5.12
N PHE A 116 3.30 -5.06 4.02
CA PHE A 116 4.59 -4.69 3.44
C PHE A 116 5.45 -3.83 4.37
N HIS A 117 4.89 -3.20 5.41
CA HIS A 117 5.69 -2.54 6.45
C HIS A 117 6.67 -3.49 7.14
N ASN A 118 6.26 -4.74 7.33
CA ASN A 118 7.14 -5.74 7.93
C ASN A 118 8.36 -6.00 7.04
N LEU A 119 8.24 -5.88 5.72
CA LEU A 119 9.36 -6.00 4.80
C LEU A 119 10.20 -4.70 4.74
N ILE A 120 9.51 -3.55 4.73
CA ILE A 120 10.15 -2.24 4.57
C ILE A 120 10.87 -1.79 5.86
N PHE A 121 10.27 -2.04 7.04
CA PHE A 121 10.72 -1.48 8.32
C PHE A 121 11.24 -2.50 9.31
N LYS A 122 11.12 -3.81 9.01
CA LYS A 122 11.85 -4.80 9.77
C LYS A 122 13.32 -4.49 9.65
N ASN A 123 14.02 -4.44 10.78
CA ASN A 123 15.47 -4.29 10.76
C ASN A 123 16.03 -5.21 9.69
N LYS A 124 16.68 -4.61 8.67
CA LYS A 124 17.37 -5.38 7.63
C LYS A 124 18.08 -6.52 8.32
N THR A 125 17.81 -7.74 7.89
CA THR A 125 18.60 -8.87 8.37
C THR A 125 20.05 -8.51 8.09
N LYS A 126 20.88 -8.42 9.13
CA LYS A 126 22.27 -8.04 8.95
C LYS A 126 22.88 -8.93 7.85
N ASN A 127 23.53 -8.32 6.86
CA ASN A 127 24.19 -9.02 5.74
C ASN A 127 23.24 -9.73 4.75
N THR A 128 22.08 -9.18 4.40
CA THR A 128 21.29 -9.62 3.24
C THR A 128 21.29 -8.58 2.13
N ASP A 129 21.32 -9.07 0.88
CA ASP A 129 21.23 -8.23 -0.31
C ASP A 129 19.79 -8.19 -0.86
N ILE A 130 19.01 -9.23 -0.59
CA ILE A 130 17.58 -9.30 -0.86
C ILE A 130 16.86 -9.86 0.35
N ASP A 131 15.73 -9.26 0.75
CA ASP A 131 14.74 -9.87 1.64
C ASP A 131 13.47 -10.16 0.83
N MET A 132 12.95 -11.39 0.89
CA MET A 132 11.82 -11.84 0.08
C MET A 132 10.62 -12.27 0.90
N ILE A 133 9.43 -12.23 0.31
CA ILE A 133 8.24 -12.82 0.91
C ILE A 133 8.14 -14.27 0.45
N LEU A 134 8.13 -15.18 1.43
CA LEU A 134 7.84 -16.58 1.24
C LEU A 134 6.36 -16.83 1.47
N VAL A 135 5.67 -17.40 0.51
CA VAL A 135 4.25 -17.74 0.59
C VAL A 135 4.06 -19.23 0.70
N LYS A 136 3.07 -19.65 1.49
CA LYS A 136 2.71 -21.06 1.59
C LYS A 136 1.91 -21.48 0.35
N ASN A 137 2.32 -22.57 -0.27
CA ASN A 137 1.58 -23.16 -1.40
C ASN A 137 0.33 -23.88 -0.85
N LEU A 138 -0.76 -23.13 -0.67
CA LEU A 138 -2.05 -23.66 -0.24
C LEU A 138 -2.88 -24.02 -1.47
N ASN A 139 -2.74 -25.22 -2.00
CA ASN A 139 -3.61 -25.81 -3.03
C ASN A 139 -3.43 -25.33 -4.49
N TYR A 140 -2.36 -24.64 -4.83
CA TYR A 140 -2.07 -24.30 -6.21
C TYR A 140 -0.81 -25.06 -6.67
N LYS A 141 -0.95 -25.97 -7.63
CA LYS A 141 0.18 -26.43 -8.44
C LYS A 141 0.65 -25.23 -9.26
N SER A 142 1.44 -24.35 -8.64
CA SER A 142 2.07 -23.25 -9.36
C SER A 142 3.38 -23.78 -9.95
N ASN A 143 3.57 -23.59 -11.24
CA ASN A 143 4.86 -23.79 -11.91
C ASN A 143 5.78 -22.58 -11.63
N LEU A 144 5.76 -22.03 -10.40
CA LEU A 144 6.63 -20.95 -10.02
C LEU A 144 8.05 -21.48 -9.86
N THR A 145 8.98 -20.80 -10.50
CA THR A 145 10.42 -20.96 -10.24
C THR A 145 10.69 -20.68 -8.77
N LEU A 146 11.59 -21.44 -8.15
CA LEU A 146 11.90 -21.37 -6.73
C LEU A 146 10.76 -21.83 -5.80
N THR A 147 10.36 -23.08 -5.93
CA THR A 147 9.61 -23.85 -4.93
C THR A 147 10.57 -24.53 -3.95
N GLY A 148 10.05 -24.98 -2.81
CA GLY A 148 10.87 -25.67 -1.82
C GLY A 148 11.85 -24.73 -1.11
N LEU A 149 11.39 -23.56 -0.70
CA LEU A 149 12.15 -22.61 0.11
C LEU A 149 11.75 -22.72 1.58
N ASN A 150 12.71 -22.53 2.48
CA ASN A 150 12.43 -22.41 3.91
C ASN A 150 13.31 -21.31 4.52
N MET A 151 13.10 -20.99 5.79
CA MET A 151 13.82 -19.94 6.48
C MET A 151 14.14 -20.31 7.92
N ILE A 152 15.41 -20.16 8.31
CA ILE A 152 15.92 -20.27 9.68
C ILE A 152 16.70 -18.99 9.99
N ASN A 153 16.56 -18.44 11.17
CA ASN A 153 17.24 -17.22 11.62
C ASN A 153 17.19 -16.07 10.59
N ASN A 154 16.01 -15.88 9.98
CA ASN A 154 15.78 -14.89 8.91
C ASN A 154 16.59 -15.10 7.62
N LYS A 155 17.27 -16.23 7.43
CA LYS A 155 17.96 -16.58 6.19
C LYS A 155 17.16 -17.62 5.42
N VAL A 156 17.00 -17.40 4.11
CA VAL A 156 16.31 -18.30 3.20
C VAL A 156 17.27 -19.38 2.70
N PHE A 157 16.77 -20.58 2.56
CA PHE A 157 17.51 -21.73 2.01
C PHE A 157 16.57 -22.67 1.26
N PHE A 158 17.16 -23.52 0.38
CA PHE A 158 16.41 -24.56 -0.32
C PHE A 158 16.08 -25.73 0.61
N SER A 159 14.84 -26.22 0.53
CA SER A 159 14.37 -27.35 1.32
C SER A 159 13.29 -28.12 0.58
N LYS A 160 13.59 -29.34 0.13
CA LYS A 160 12.64 -30.21 -0.59
C LYS A 160 11.36 -30.53 0.20
N LYS A 161 11.43 -30.50 1.55
CA LYS A 161 10.28 -30.74 2.44
C LYS A 161 9.42 -29.51 2.72
N SER A 162 9.79 -28.35 2.20
CA SER A 162 9.07 -27.11 2.50
C SER A 162 7.92 -26.86 1.54
N ALA A 163 6.78 -26.46 2.08
CA ALA A 163 5.63 -25.98 1.32
C ALA A 163 5.73 -24.48 0.91
N TYR A 164 6.82 -23.80 1.28
CA TYR A 164 6.98 -22.38 0.93
C TYR A 164 7.63 -22.20 -0.44
N MET A 165 7.24 -21.12 -1.09
CA MET A 165 7.75 -20.73 -2.40
C MET A 165 7.96 -19.21 -2.46
N ASN A 166 8.61 -18.75 -3.51
CA ASN A 166 8.81 -17.36 -3.82
C ASN A 166 7.47 -16.65 -4.08
N GLY A 167 7.18 -15.61 -3.30
CA GLY A 167 5.97 -14.79 -3.45
C GLY A 167 6.08 -13.68 -4.49
N GLY A 168 7.24 -13.52 -5.15
CA GLY A 168 7.43 -12.51 -6.20
C GLY A 168 7.49 -11.06 -5.68
N VAL A 169 7.73 -10.86 -4.39
CA VAL A 169 7.94 -9.54 -3.79
C VAL A 169 9.20 -9.53 -2.94
N TYR A 170 10.05 -8.51 -3.16
CA TYR A 170 11.38 -8.43 -2.58
C TYR A 170 11.68 -7.00 -2.10
N LEU A 171 12.43 -6.88 -1.01
CA LEU A 171 13.20 -5.68 -0.69
C LEU A 171 14.60 -5.89 -1.21
N VAL A 172 15.01 -5.10 -2.19
CA VAL A 172 16.31 -5.21 -2.86
C VAL A 172 17.25 -4.12 -2.34
N ASN A 173 18.44 -4.52 -1.92
CA ASN A 173 19.51 -3.58 -1.60
C ASN A 173 20.03 -2.95 -2.90
N LYS A 174 20.00 -1.61 -2.98
CA LYS A 174 20.47 -0.91 -4.19
C LYS A 174 21.90 -1.29 -4.58
N LYS A 175 22.77 -1.55 -3.62
CA LYS A 175 24.19 -1.92 -3.89
C LYS A 175 24.31 -3.18 -4.76
N LEU A 176 23.30 -4.08 -4.72
CA LEU A 176 23.29 -5.28 -5.55
C LEU A 176 23.27 -4.95 -7.05
N LEU A 177 22.73 -3.79 -7.46
CA LEU A 177 22.71 -3.35 -8.85
C LEU A 177 24.12 -2.94 -9.35
N ASP A 178 25.05 -2.70 -8.42
CA ASP A 178 26.44 -2.33 -8.70
C ASP A 178 27.38 -3.55 -8.70
N ASP A 179 26.91 -4.74 -8.26
CA ASP A 179 27.71 -5.94 -8.18
C ASP A 179 28.03 -6.48 -9.59
N SER A 180 29.31 -6.47 -9.93
CA SER A 180 29.82 -6.93 -11.23
C SER A 180 29.53 -8.41 -11.50
N LYS A 181 29.41 -9.24 -10.45
CA LYS A 181 29.08 -10.66 -10.54
C LYS A 181 27.78 -10.91 -11.31
N TYR A 182 26.82 -9.97 -11.27
CA TYR A 182 25.53 -10.11 -11.92
C TYR A 182 25.40 -9.28 -13.21
N ASN A 183 26.53 -8.84 -13.80
CA ASN A 183 26.49 -8.02 -15.02
C ASN A 183 25.81 -8.73 -16.20
N ASN A 184 26.05 -10.02 -16.35
CA ASN A 184 25.53 -10.84 -17.42
C ASN A 184 24.26 -11.64 -17.07
N ALA A 185 23.77 -11.50 -15.82
CA ALA A 185 22.53 -12.15 -15.39
C ALA A 185 21.32 -11.59 -16.16
N LYS A 186 20.41 -12.47 -16.52
CA LYS A 186 19.17 -12.14 -17.24
C LYS A 186 17.94 -12.26 -16.33
N SER A 187 17.91 -13.25 -15.45
CA SER A 187 16.78 -13.55 -14.57
C SER A 187 17.13 -13.37 -13.10
N ILE A 188 16.29 -12.62 -12.36
CA ILE A 188 16.46 -12.55 -10.93
C ILE A 188 16.20 -13.91 -10.27
N GLU A 189 15.23 -14.66 -10.77
CA GLU A 189 14.81 -15.94 -10.21
C GLU A 189 15.79 -17.09 -10.51
N ASN A 190 16.39 -17.10 -11.71
CA ASN A 190 17.26 -18.21 -12.15
C ASN A 190 18.75 -17.94 -11.94
N ASP A 191 19.19 -16.66 -12.07
CA ASP A 191 20.62 -16.34 -12.07
C ASP A 191 21.04 -15.69 -10.74
N VAL A 192 20.24 -14.81 -10.17
CA VAL A 192 20.63 -13.99 -9.02
C VAL A 192 20.24 -14.65 -7.69
N LEU A 193 18.96 -14.95 -7.49
CA LEU A 193 18.44 -15.48 -6.22
C LEU A 193 19.08 -16.81 -5.81
N PRO A 194 19.25 -17.82 -6.70
CA PRO A 194 19.86 -19.08 -6.32
C PRO A 194 21.30 -18.89 -5.79
N ASN A 195 22.07 -18.04 -6.44
CA ASN A 195 23.42 -17.71 -6.02
C ASN A 195 23.43 -17.01 -4.65
N LEU A 196 22.57 -15.99 -4.46
CA LEU A 196 22.45 -15.28 -3.20
C LEU A 196 21.98 -16.21 -2.05
N ILE A 197 21.07 -17.14 -2.32
CA ILE A 197 20.59 -18.12 -1.33
C ILE A 197 21.74 -19.04 -0.90
N LYS A 198 22.53 -19.57 -1.86
CA LYS A 198 23.71 -20.39 -1.57
C LYS A 198 24.70 -19.68 -0.65
N HIS A 199 24.88 -18.37 -0.82
CA HIS A 199 25.81 -17.55 -0.01
C HIS A 199 25.13 -16.93 1.23
N LYS A 200 23.92 -17.37 1.63
CA LYS A 200 23.18 -16.86 2.79
C LYS A 200 22.93 -15.34 2.74
N LYS A 201 22.80 -14.78 1.52
CA LYS A 201 22.57 -13.35 1.28
C LYS A 201 21.10 -12.99 1.07
N VAL A 202 20.19 -13.99 1.14
CA VAL A 202 18.75 -13.78 1.07
C VAL A 202 18.13 -13.94 2.45
N GLY A 203 17.43 -12.91 2.89
CA GLY A 203 16.55 -12.93 4.05
C GLY A 203 15.09 -13.04 3.63
N GLY A 204 14.16 -13.04 4.61
CA GLY A 204 12.77 -13.06 4.22
C GLY A 204 11.76 -13.00 5.36
N ILE A 205 10.50 -13.08 4.94
CA ILE A 205 9.32 -13.13 5.81
C ILE A 205 8.41 -14.22 5.29
N LYS A 206 8.01 -15.16 6.15
CA LYS A 206 6.95 -16.13 5.85
C LYS A 206 5.59 -15.45 5.93
N SER A 207 4.78 -15.61 4.89
CA SER A 207 3.38 -15.17 4.85
C SER A 207 2.46 -16.37 4.64
N ASN A 208 1.47 -16.53 5.53
CA ASN A 208 0.40 -17.51 5.39
C ASN A 208 -0.89 -16.86 4.87
N ASN A 209 -0.83 -15.58 4.50
CA ASN A 209 -1.96 -14.82 4.01
C ASN A 209 -2.28 -15.18 2.56
N PHE A 210 -3.37 -14.60 2.05
CA PHE A 210 -3.81 -14.80 0.68
C PHE A 210 -2.71 -14.44 -0.32
N PHE A 211 -2.44 -15.36 -1.23
CA PHE A 211 -1.55 -15.21 -2.37
C PHE A 211 -2.24 -15.73 -3.63
N LEU A 212 -2.07 -15.03 -4.73
CA LEU A 212 -2.55 -15.44 -6.03
C LEU A 212 -1.62 -14.95 -7.13
N ASP A 213 -1.20 -15.86 -8.01
CA ASP A 213 -0.62 -15.56 -9.31
C ASP A 213 -1.66 -15.82 -10.40
N ILE A 214 -1.78 -14.93 -11.38
CA ILE A 214 -2.73 -15.08 -12.50
C ILE A 214 -2.10 -15.78 -13.71
N GLY A 215 -1.06 -16.58 -13.53
CA GLY A 215 -0.28 -17.21 -14.59
C GLY A 215 -0.94 -18.38 -15.29
N THR A 216 -2.08 -18.87 -14.79
CA THR A 216 -2.82 -19.99 -15.36
C THR A 216 -4.30 -19.64 -15.55
N PRO A 217 -5.01 -20.30 -16.52
CA PRO A 217 -6.45 -20.09 -16.69
C PRO A 217 -7.26 -20.36 -15.43
N LYS A 218 -6.92 -21.40 -14.65
CA LYS A 218 -7.57 -21.74 -13.38
C LYS A 218 -7.46 -20.60 -12.37
N ASN A 219 -6.27 -20.05 -12.20
CA ASN A 219 -6.04 -18.94 -11.27
C ASN A 219 -6.73 -17.65 -11.74
N LEU A 220 -6.80 -17.44 -13.06
CA LEU A 220 -7.51 -16.29 -13.63
C LEU A 220 -9.03 -16.38 -13.37
N ILE A 221 -9.63 -17.56 -13.51
CA ILE A 221 -11.04 -17.79 -13.17
C ILE A 221 -11.28 -17.52 -11.66
N PHE A 222 -10.39 -18.03 -10.81
CA PHE A 222 -10.46 -17.78 -9.37
C PHE A 222 -10.32 -16.28 -9.06
N ALA A 223 -9.38 -15.58 -9.71
CA ALA A 223 -9.22 -14.13 -9.55
C ALA A 223 -10.52 -13.37 -9.85
N LYS A 224 -11.17 -13.67 -10.98
CA LYS A 224 -12.44 -13.05 -11.36
C LYS A 224 -13.55 -13.26 -10.32
N LYS A 225 -13.58 -14.42 -9.65
CA LYS A 225 -14.61 -14.75 -8.65
C LYS A 225 -14.32 -14.18 -7.26
N LYS A 226 -13.07 -14.15 -6.81
CA LYS A 226 -12.74 -13.99 -5.38
C LYS A 226 -11.70 -12.93 -5.06
N LEU A 227 -10.91 -12.43 -6.03
CA LEU A 227 -9.77 -11.55 -5.73
C LEU A 227 -10.18 -10.29 -4.94
N LEU A 228 -11.14 -9.51 -5.44
CA LEU A 228 -11.51 -8.25 -4.82
C LEU A 228 -12.05 -8.41 -3.39
N SER A 229 -12.80 -9.50 -3.12
CA SER A 229 -13.28 -9.76 -1.76
C SER A 229 -12.16 -10.14 -0.79
N LYS A 230 -11.08 -10.77 -1.28
CA LYS A 230 -9.90 -11.16 -0.48
C LYS A 230 -8.95 -10.01 -0.18
N LEU A 231 -9.04 -8.90 -0.91
CA LEU A 231 -8.17 -7.74 -0.76
C LEU A 231 -8.76 -6.63 0.12
N LYS A 232 -10.00 -6.79 0.60
CA LYS A 232 -10.60 -5.83 1.52
C LYS A 232 -9.77 -5.70 2.79
N LYS A 233 -9.53 -4.46 3.21
CA LYS A 233 -8.77 -4.13 4.41
C LYS A 233 -9.64 -3.48 5.47
N PRO A 234 -9.46 -3.82 6.74
CA PRO A 234 -10.07 -3.07 7.83
C PRO A 234 -9.45 -1.67 7.94
N ALA A 235 -10.23 -0.72 8.45
CA ALA A 235 -9.83 0.67 8.59
C ALA A 235 -10.18 1.25 9.96
N ILE A 236 -9.34 2.18 10.41
CA ILE A 236 -9.59 3.04 11.54
C ILE A 236 -9.82 4.46 10.99
N PHE A 237 -11.03 4.97 11.17
CA PHE A 237 -11.40 6.34 10.82
C PHE A 237 -11.32 7.20 12.08
N LEU A 238 -10.62 8.30 12.00
CA LEU A 238 -10.37 9.20 13.15
C LEU A 238 -10.85 10.61 12.81
N ASP A 239 -11.59 11.24 13.72
CA ASP A 239 -11.66 12.69 13.65
C ASP A 239 -10.28 13.28 13.96
N ARG A 240 -10.04 14.51 13.57
CA ARG A 240 -8.76 15.18 13.80
C ARG A 240 -8.75 15.94 15.12
N ASP A 241 -9.58 16.98 15.21
CA ASP A 241 -9.60 17.90 16.33
C ASP A 241 -10.40 17.28 17.49
N GLY A 242 -9.79 17.10 18.64
CA GLY A 242 -10.35 16.38 19.78
C GLY A 242 -9.94 14.90 19.87
N VAL A 243 -9.53 14.26 18.77
CA VAL A 243 -9.09 12.84 18.75
C VAL A 243 -7.59 12.72 18.50
N ILE A 244 -7.09 13.28 17.40
CA ILE A 244 -5.66 13.22 17.05
C ILE A 244 -4.88 14.32 17.75
N ASN A 245 -5.43 15.53 17.77
CA ASN A 245 -4.85 16.69 18.47
C ASN A 245 -5.83 17.28 19.45
N HIS A 246 -5.30 18.00 20.43
CA HIS A 246 -6.13 18.83 21.31
C HIS A 246 -6.92 19.82 20.49
N ASP A 247 -8.24 19.92 20.73
CA ASP A 247 -9.12 20.89 20.08
C ASP A 247 -9.03 22.24 20.81
N ASN A 248 -8.16 23.11 20.32
CA ASN A 248 -8.00 24.46 20.84
C ASN A 248 -8.75 25.49 19.97
N GLY A 249 -9.77 25.05 19.23
CA GLY A 249 -10.51 25.85 18.26
C GLY A 249 -9.69 26.19 17.01
N TYR A 250 -10.19 25.73 15.84
CA TYR A 250 -9.66 26.06 14.51
C TYR A 250 -8.14 25.89 14.34
N THR A 251 -7.59 24.75 14.74
CA THR A 251 -6.15 24.49 14.65
C THR A 251 -5.70 24.36 13.20
N PHE A 252 -4.92 25.31 12.68
CA PHE A 252 -4.37 25.34 11.32
C PHE A 252 -2.86 25.64 11.27
N LYS A 253 -2.23 26.10 12.36
CA LYS A 253 -0.79 26.37 12.44
C LYS A 253 -0.07 25.23 13.18
N TRP A 254 1.06 24.74 12.62
CA TRP A 254 1.87 23.69 13.23
C TRP A 254 2.31 24.02 14.68
N LYS A 255 2.67 25.27 14.96
CA LYS A 255 3.06 25.71 16.32
C LYS A 255 1.95 25.50 17.37
N LYS A 256 0.67 25.54 16.94
CA LYS A 256 -0.51 25.32 17.81
C LYS A 256 -1.00 23.85 17.79
N PHE A 257 -0.49 23.02 16.88
CA PHE A 257 -0.88 21.62 16.77
C PHE A 257 -0.13 20.77 17.80
N LYS A 258 -0.86 20.18 18.72
CA LYS A 258 -0.29 19.27 19.74
C LYS A 258 -1.03 17.94 19.66
N PHE A 259 -0.32 16.83 19.41
CA PHE A 259 -0.90 15.50 19.48
C PHE A 259 -1.44 15.23 20.88
N LYS A 260 -2.60 14.57 20.99
CA LYS A 260 -3.06 14.01 22.26
C LYS A 260 -2.14 12.87 22.71
N ASN A 261 -2.18 12.58 24.00
CA ASN A 261 -1.39 11.50 24.60
C ASN A 261 -1.71 10.16 23.90
N PHE A 262 -0.71 9.33 23.75
CA PHE A 262 -0.81 7.99 23.15
C PHE A 262 -1.21 7.91 21.67
N VAL A 263 -1.54 9.00 20.99
CA VAL A 263 -1.96 9.00 19.57
C VAL A 263 -0.86 8.39 18.69
N GLU A 264 0.37 8.83 18.77
CA GLU A 264 1.46 8.30 17.95
C GLU A 264 1.73 6.80 18.22
N LYS A 265 1.54 6.35 19.47
CA LYS A 265 1.64 4.93 19.86
C LYS A 265 0.48 4.14 19.24
N ALA A 266 -0.73 4.70 19.24
CA ALA A 266 -1.92 4.12 18.62
C ALA A 266 -1.72 3.96 17.11
N LEU A 267 -1.32 5.02 16.42
CA LEU A 267 -1.09 4.99 14.97
C LEU A 267 -0.04 3.96 14.55
N ARG A 268 1.07 3.85 15.30
CA ARG A 268 2.07 2.78 15.06
C ARG A 268 1.49 1.39 15.24
N TYR A 269 0.64 1.19 16.24
CA TYR A 269 -0.02 -0.10 16.47
C TYR A 269 -0.97 -0.46 15.33
N ILE A 270 -1.76 0.50 14.83
CA ILE A 270 -2.68 0.33 13.69
C ILE A 270 -1.90 -0.13 12.46
N VAL A 271 -0.83 0.58 12.12
CA VAL A 271 0.04 0.24 10.98
C VAL A 271 0.63 -1.17 11.13
N LYS A 272 1.12 -1.52 12.34
CA LYS A 272 1.65 -2.87 12.62
C LYS A 272 0.60 -3.96 12.45
N LYS A 273 -0.67 -3.66 12.72
CA LYS A 273 -1.80 -4.59 12.60
C LYS A 273 -2.43 -4.62 11.20
N ASN A 274 -1.84 -3.91 10.24
CA ASN A 274 -2.28 -3.86 8.83
C ASN A 274 -3.69 -3.26 8.63
N TYR A 275 -4.11 -2.36 9.52
CA TYR A 275 -5.29 -1.53 9.33
C TYR A 275 -4.94 -0.27 8.54
N LEU A 276 -5.86 0.19 7.70
CA LEU A 276 -5.76 1.48 7.04
C LEU A 276 -6.15 2.60 8.01
N ILE A 277 -5.58 3.80 7.84
CA ILE A 277 -5.84 4.95 8.69
C ILE A 277 -6.39 6.10 7.85
N PHE A 278 -7.56 6.60 8.21
CA PHE A 278 -8.19 7.73 7.55
C PHE A 278 -8.54 8.83 8.55
N ILE A 279 -8.35 10.07 8.14
CA ILE A 279 -8.82 11.24 8.89
C ILE A 279 -10.09 11.77 8.22
N ILE A 280 -11.14 12.00 9.03
CA ILE A 280 -12.45 12.51 8.58
C ILE A 280 -12.79 13.72 9.42
N THR A 281 -12.57 14.93 8.90
CA THR A 281 -12.66 16.14 9.72
C THR A 281 -13.51 17.24 9.12
N ASN A 282 -14.30 17.92 9.97
CA ASN A 282 -15.03 19.14 9.62
C ASN A 282 -14.14 20.36 9.86
N GLN A 283 -13.87 21.16 8.83
CA GLN A 283 -13.00 22.32 8.89
C GLN A 283 -13.74 23.63 8.63
N ALA A 284 -14.72 23.92 9.47
CA ALA A 284 -15.56 25.13 9.37
C ALA A 284 -14.79 26.45 9.45
N GLY A 285 -13.58 26.45 10.01
CA GLY A 285 -12.72 27.64 10.07
C GLY A 285 -12.41 28.21 8.68
N ILE A 286 -12.38 27.35 7.64
CA ILE A 286 -12.22 27.78 6.23
C ILE A 286 -13.45 28.60 5.81
N ALA A 287 -14.65 28.08 6.06
CA ALA A 287 -15.90 28.76 5.73
C ALA A 287 -16.08 30.09 6.50
N LYS A 288 -15.55 30.16 7.72
CA LYS A 288 -15.59 31.35 8.55
C LYS A 288 -14.46 32.36 8.28
N GLY A 289 -13.54 32.02 7.35
CA GLY A 289 -12.45 32.95 6.98
C GLY A 289 -11.25 32.96 7.91
N TYR A 290 -11.20 32.10 8.94
CA TYR A 290 -10.09 32.08 9.91
C TYR A 290 -8.78 31.59 9.32
N PHE A 291 -8.85 30.75 8.26
CA PHE A 291 -7.70 30.25 7.49
C PHE A 291 -8.17 29.73 6.12
N LYS A 292 -7.22 29.57 5.20
CA LYS A 292 -7.47 29.10 3.83
C LYS A 292 -7.29 27.58 3.72
N GLU A 293 -7.84 26.96 2.65
CA GLU A 293 -7.60 25.55 2.35
C GLU A 293 -6.10 25.23 2.24
N ASN A 294 -5.31 26.15 1.69
CA ASN A 294 -3.86 25.97 1.59
C ASN A 294 -3.19 25.83 2.97
N ASP A 295 -3.66 26.56 3.99
CA ASP A 295 -3.13 26.46 5.36
C ASP A 295 -3.42 25.08 5.95
N PHE A 296 -4.61 24.52 5.67
CA PHE A 296 -4.97 23.15 6.03
C PHE A 296 -4.00 22.14 5.38
N HIS A 297 -3.73 22.26 4.08
CA HIS A 297 -2.81 21.38 3.39
C HIS A 297 -1.37 21.50 3.90
N ILE A 298 -0.90 22.71 4.21
CA ILE A 298 0.42 22.96 4.82
C ILE A 298 0.52 22.27 6.17
N LEU A 299 -0.49 22.42 7.04
CA LEU A 299 -0.52 21.72 8.33
C LEU A 299 -0.45 20.21 8.15
N HIS A 300 -1.31 19.63 7.29
CA HIS A 300 -1.33 18.20 7.06
C HIS A 300 -0.03 17.65 6.45
N LYS A 301 0.66 18.41 5.60
CA LYS A 301 2.01 18.08 5.13
C LYS A 301 3.01 17.98 6.27
N LYS A 302 2.95 18.91 7.26
CA LYS A 302 3.82 18.88 8.45
C LYS A 302 3.48 17.69 9.36
N ILE A 303 2.19 17.39 9.59
CA ILE A 303 1.74 16.21 10.34
C ILE A 303 2.28 14.94 9.69
N LYS A 304 2.09 14.77 8.37
CA LYS A 304 2.62 13.63 7.61
C LYS A 304 4.13 13.50 7.74
N THR A 305 4.86 14.60 7.60
CA THR A 305 6.34 14.61 7.74
C THR A 305 6.78 14.19 9.14
N HIS A 306 6.10 14.68 10.18
CA HIS A 306 6.39 14.31 11.57
C HIS A 306 6.15 12.81 11.81
N LEU A 307 4.99 12.30 11.43
CA LEU A 307 4.62 10.90 11.61
C LEU A 307 5.48 9.95 10.77
N ALA A 308 5.89 10.37 9.56
CA ALA A 308 6.78 9.58 8.71
C ALA A 308 8.13 9.29 9.38
N LYS A 309 8.67 10.21 10.20
CA LYS A 309 9.89 9.98 11.00
C LYS A 309 9.70 8.83 12.01
N LYS A 310 8.46 8.51 12.36
CA LYS A 310 8.06 7.43 13.30
C LYS A 310 7.51 6.20 12.58
N ASN A 311 7.69 6.11 11.26
CA ASN A 311 7.17 5.04 10.40
C ASN A 311 5.64 4.91 10.46
N VAL A 312 4.94 6.05 10.55
CA VAL A 312 3.48 6.14 10.56
C VAL A 312 3.01 7.03 9.42
N TYR A 313 1.88 6.72 8.81
CA TYR A 313 1.23 7.53 7.78
C TYR A 313 -0.28 7.33 7.80
N PHE A 314 -1.01 8.34 7.33
CA PHE A 314 -2.42 8.21 6.99
C PHE A 314 -2.55 7.76 5.53
N ASN A 315 -3.52 6.90 5.28
CA ASN A 315 -3.85 6.46 3.93
C ASN A 315 -4.52 7.58 3.15
N ASP A 316 -5.46 8.29 3.78
CA ASP A 316 -6.07 9.50 3.20
C ASP A 316 -6.60 10.44 4.29
N VAL A 317 -6.92 11.67 3.88
CA VAL A 317 -7.54 12.70 4.72
C VAL A 317 -8.65 13.36 3.93
N LYS A 318 -9.90 13.16 4.36
CA LYS A 318 -11.05 13.89 3.83
C LYS A 318 -11.45 14.98 4.81
N TYR A 319 -11.68 16.18 4.30
CA TYR A 319 -12.10 17.31 5.11
C TYR A 319 -13.25 18.07 4.46
N CYS A 320 -14.14 18.61 5.27
CA CYS A 320 -15.25 19.42 4.80
C CYS A 320 -15.01 20.89 5.13
N PRO A 321 -14.78 21.76 4.15
CA PRO A 321 -14.65 23.21 4.36
C PRO A 321 -15.99 23.93 4.47
N TYR A 322 -17.11 23.27 4.11
CA TYR A 322 -18.42 23.88 4.01
C TYR A 322 -19.12 24.04 5.36
N HIS A 323 -19.88 25.16 5.49
CA HIS A 323 -20.72 25.42 6.65
C HIS A 323 -21.97 26.24 6.24
N PRO A 324 -23.20 25.93 6.75
CA PRO A 324 -24.41 26.70 6.39
C PRO A 324 -24.33 28.18 6.80
N LYS A 325 -23.66 28.47 7.90
CA LYS A 325 -23.40 29.84 8.40
C LYS A 325 -21.99 30.31 7.99
N ALA A 326 -21.56 30.07 6.74
CA ALA A 326 -20.27 30.53 6.24
C ALA A 326 -20.29 32.04 5.97
N ILE A 327 -19.17 32.70 6.30
CA ILE A 327 -18.91 34.12 5.94
C ILE A 327 -18.47 34.18 4.46
N ILE A 328 -17.60 33.21 4.06
CA ILE A 328 -17.11 33.15 2.68
C ILE A 328 -18.17 32.46 1.80
N LYS A 329 -18.76 33.24 0.87
CA LYS A 329 -19.90 32.83 0.03
C LYS A 329 -19.71 31.44 -0.65
N LYS A 330 -18.53 31.16 -1.21
CA LYS A 330 -18.26 29.87 -1.92
C LYS A 330 -18.34 28.65 -1.00
N TYR A 331 -18.20 28.81 0.31
CA TYR A 331 -18.30 27.72 1.29
C TYR A 331 -19.65 27.67 2.01
N LYS A 332 -20.56 28.58 1.69
CA LYS A 332 -21.92 28.62 2.28
C LYS A 332 -22.77 27.54 1.61
N LYS A 333 -22.81 26.35 2.23
CA LYS A 333 -23.50 25.20 1.66
C LYS A 333 -23.94 24.23 2.74
N ILE A 334 -25.21 23.73 2.65
CA ILE A 334 -25.68 22.56 3.35
C ILE A 334 -25.27 21.35 2.50
N THR A 335 -24.58 20.40 3.08
CA THR A 335 -24.05 19.26 2.33
C THR A 335 -23.90 18.02 3.19
N HIS A 336 -24.19 16.86 2.62
CA HIS A 336 -23.88 15.56 3.24
C HIS A 336 -22.38 15.24 3.32
N TYR A 337 -21.53 16.07 2.72
CA TYR A 337 -20.07 15.96 2.88
C TYR A 337 -19.62 16.36 4.28
N ARG A 338 -20.34 17.28 4.95
CA ARG A 338 -20.10 17.67 6.33
C ARG A 338 -20.73 16.65 7.30
N LYS A 339 -19.98 16.15 8.29
CA LYS A 339 -20.51 15.37 9.42
C LYS A 339 -21.57 16.22 10.15
N PRO A 340 -22.78 15.73 10.41
CA PRO A 340 -23.26 14.33 10.46
C PRO A 340 -23.63 13.66 9.12
N GLY A 341 -23.34 14.28 7.97
CA GLY A 341 -23.38 13.61 6.67
C GLY A 341 -22.23 12.61 6.53
N ASN A 342 -22.35 11.65 5.61
CA ASN A 342 -21.41 10.53 5.51
C ASN A 342 -20.71 10.40 4.16
N LEU A 343 -20.77 11.42 3.29
CA LEU A 343 -20.16 11.31 1.96
C LEU A 343 -18.64 11.14 2.01
N MET A 344 -17.93 11.80 2.95
CA MET A 344 -16.49 11.59 3.13
C MET A 344 -16.15 10.12 3.40
N LEU A 345 -16.93 9.44 4.26
CA LEU A 345 -16.77 8.03 4.57
C LEU A 345 -17.08 7.14 3.36
N LYS A 346 -18.21 7.41 2.67
CA LYS A 346 -18.61 6.65 1.47
C LYS A 346 -17.58 6.71 0.36
N GLU A 347 -16.96 7.87 0.12
CA GLU A 347 -15.89 8.01 -0.86
C GLU A 347 -14.70 7.12 -0.51
N ILE A 348 -14.21 7.17 0.73
CA ILE A 348 -13.10 6.33 1.17
C ILE A 348 -13.43 4.84 1.05
N ILE A 349 -14.61 4.42 1.51
CA ILE A 349 -15.04 3.01 1.44
C ILE A 349 -15.00 2.50 0.01
N LYS A 350 -15.47 3.32 -0.95
CA LYS A 350 -15.48 2.99 -2.38
C LYS A 350 -14.08 3.00 -2.99
N GLU A 351 -13.26 3.98 -2.64
CA GLU A 351 -11.92 4.16 -3.21
C GLU A 351 -10.93 3.09 -2.74
N TRP A 352 -11.06 2.61 -1.49
CA TRP A 352 -10.06 1.80 -0.82
C TRP A 352 -10.45 0.34 -0.58
N ASP A 353 -11.60 -0.10 -1.06
CA ASP A 353 -12.12 -1.46 -0.88
C ASP A 353 -12.11 -1.89 0.61
N ILE A 354 -12.78 -1.10 1.48
CA ILE A 354 -12.75 -1.27 2.93
C ILE A 354 -13.61 -2.46 3.39
N ASP A 355 -13.11 -3.23 4.36
CA ASP A 355 -13.90 -4.18 5.15
C ASP A 355 -14.61 -3.44 6.28
N ILE A 356 -15.83 -2.97 6.02
CA ILE A 356 -16.62 -2.17 6.96
C ILE A 356 -16.88 -2.94 8.26
N LYS A 357 -17.10 -4.26 8.19
CA LYS A 357 -17.44 -5.09 9.36
C LYS A 357 -16.31 -5.13 10.40
N LYS A 358 -15.05 -5.00 9.93
CA LYS A 358 -13.85 -4.97 10.77
C LYS A 358 -13.28 -3.57 10.95
N SER A 359 -14.06 -2.54 10.67
CA SER A 359 -13.63 -1.14 10.75
C SER A 359 -14.33 -0.41 11.88
N ILE A 360 -13.68 0.63 12.39
CA ILE A 360 -14.19 1.50 13.46
C ILE A 360 -13.96 2.96 13.10
N MET A 361 -14.87 3.83 13.53
CA MET A 361 -14.67 5.26 13.59
C MET A 361 -14.60 5.72 15.05
N ILE A 362 -13.61 6.54 15.36
CA ILE A 362 -13.44 7.18 16.66
C ILE A 362 -13.54 8.69 16.48
N GLY A 363 -14.40 9.32 17.24
CA GLY A 363 -14.68 10.74 17.23
C GLY A 363 -15.05 11.26 18.62
N ASP A 364 -15.11 12.57 18.79
CA ASP A 364 -15.44 13.22 20.06
C ASP A 364 -16.81 13.90 20.05
N LYS A 365 -17.56 13.83 18.93
CA LYS A 365 -18.83 14.55 18.74
C LYS A 365 -19.95 13.63 18.21
N ALA A 366 -21.18 13.92 18.58
CA ALA A 366 -22.39 13.23 18.07
C ALA A 366 -22.50 13.25 16.52
N SER A 367 -21.87 14.26 15.87
CA SER A 367 -21.79 14.32 14.41
C SER A 367 -20.96 13.18 13.80
N ASP A 368 -19.95 12.71 14.54
CA ASP A 368 -19.08 11.61 14.14
C ASP A 368 -19.82 10.28 14.23
N GLU A 369 -20.51 10.07 15.36
CA GLU A 369 -21.35 8.91 15.57
C GLU A 369 -22.42 8.77 14.49
N SER A 370 -23.15 9.89 14.21
CA SER A 370 -24.18 9.91 13.18
C SER A 370 -23.62 9.57 11.78
N ALA A 371 -22.44 10.12 11.41
CA ALA A 371 -21.80 9.82 10.14
C ALA A 371 -21.37 8.34 10.04
N ALA A 372 -20.81 7.78 11.12
CA ALA A 372 -20.41 6.38 11.22
C ALA A 372 -21.63 5.44 11.09
N LYS A 373 -22.70 5.68 11.84
CA LYS A 373 -23.97 4.91 11.77
C LYS A 373 -24.55 4.89 10.37
N LYS A 374 -24.62 6.04 9.69
CA LYS A 374 -25.11 6.17 8.30
C LYS A 374 -24.21 5.42 7.30
N SER A 375 -22.96 5.14 7.66
CA SER A 375 -22.00 4.37 6.85
C SER A 375 -21.90 2.91 7.27
N LYS A 376 -22.68 2.46 8.27
CA LYS A 376 -22.64 1.12 8.86
C LYS A 376 -21.25 0.74 9.43
N ILE A 377 -20.51 1.74 9.92
CA ILE A 377 -19.22 1.57 10.58
C ILE A 377 -19.47 1.57 12.09
N TYR A 378 -18.83 0.64 12.82
CA TYR A 378 -18.82 0.63 14.28
C TYR A 378 -18.20 1.94 14.80
N TYR A 379 -18.79 2.53 15.86
CA TYR A 379 -18.37 3.81 16.41
C TYR A 379 -18.05 3.68 17.90
N GLU A 380 -17.01 4.38 18.33
CA GLU A 380 -16.73 4.63 19.74
C GLU A 380 -16.37 6.11 19.93
N TYR A 381 -16.80 6.68 21.06
CA TYR A 381 -16.30 7.98 21.51
C TYR A 381 -14.82 7.86 21.92
N ASP A 382 -14.05 8.95 21.75
CA ASP A 382 -12.67 9.01 22.20
C ASP A 382 -12.61 9.12 23.75
N PHE A 383 -11.93 8.18 24.39
CA PHE A 383 -11.79 8.10 25.85
C PHE A 383 -10.38 8.51 26.33
N ASP A 384 -9.77 9.51 25.71
CA ASP A 384 -8.45 10.06 26.03
C ASP A 384 -7.25 9.10 25.93
N ASN A 385 -7.47 7.82 25.74
CA ASN A 385 -6.41 6.83 25.51
C ASN A 385 -6.67 6.04 24.23
N LEU A 386 -6.45 6.68 23.10
CA LEU A 386 -6.65 6.13 21.77
C LEU A 386 -5.91 4.77 21.59
N TYR A 387 -4.71 4.62 22.19
CA TYR A 387 -3.96 3.36 22.06
C TYR A 387 -4.66 2.19 22.75
N LYS A 388 -5.16 2.39 23.98
CA LYS A 388 -5.90 1.34 24.72
C LYS A 388 -7.18 0.95 23.99
N GLN A 389 -7.93 1.95 23.52
CA GLN A 389 -9.19 1.78 22.79
C GLN A 389 -8.99 0.95 21.51
N ILE A 390 -8.07 1.36 20.65
CA ILE A 390 -7.77 0.65 19.40
C ILE A 390 -7.22 -0.76 19.68
N LYS A 391 -6.38 -0.92 20.70
CA LYS A 391 -5.86 -2.24 21.07
C LYS A 391 -6.95 -3.21 21.47
N LEU A 392 -7.97 -2.74 22.20
CA LEU A 392 -9.13 -3.55 22.58
C LEU A 392 -9.96 -3.91 21.35
N PHE A 393 -10.27 -2.93 20.49
CA PHE A 393 -11.03 -3.17 19.27
C PHE A 393 -10.34 -4.19 18.35
N VAL A 394 -9.04 -4.01 18.08
CA VAL A 394 -8.27 -4.92 17.20
C VAL A 394 -8.11 -6.33 17.77
N LYS A 395 -8.19 -6.50 19.07
CA LYS A 395 -8.14 -7.86 19.69
C LYS A 395 -9.47 -8.62 19.56
N LYS A 396 -10.59 -7.91 19.44
CA LYS A 396 -11.94 -8.50 19.30
C LYS A 396 -12.25 -8.91 17.85
N ASN A 397 -11.53 -8.35 16.86
CA ASN A 397 -11.73 -8.53 15.43
C ASN A 397 -10.52 -9.16 14.71
#